data_c1f00b1c43239fcc54ab70829a7832e3
#
_entry.id   c1f00b1c43239fcc54ab70829a7832e3
#
_cell.length_a   1.000
_cell.length_b   1.000
_cell.length_c   1.000
_cell.angle_alpha   90.00
_cell.angle_beta   90.00
_cell.angle_gamma   90.00
#
_symmetry.space_group_name_H-M   'P 1'
#
loop_
_entity.id
_entity.type
_entity.pdbx_description
1 polymer ?
#
loop_
_entity_poly.entity_id
_entity_poly.type
_entity_poly.pdbx_seq_one_letter_code
_entity_poly.pdbx_strand_id
1 'polypeptide(L)'
;MLIFPLKKEWYEKIKSGEKTVEYRELKPYWSSRLSKEFEFNQYAFCNIGDILEMVTYWYPIKLRLGYTKKYMEALVNKIEIVNGKNTDLAIDKPVYAIHLADVKEVK
;
A
#
# COMPACT_ATOMS: atom_id res chain seq x y z
N MET A 1 -1.92 12.93 -4.10
CA MET A 1 -2.48 11.58 -3.87
C MET A 1 -1.61 10.54 -4.55
N LEU A 2 -1.23 9.50 -3.80
CA LEU A 2 -0.44 8.41 -4.37
C LEU A 2 -1.25 7.52 -5.29
N ILE A 3 -0.58 7.03 -6.34
CA ILE A 3 -1.16 6.10 -7.29
C ILE A 3 -0.32 4.82 -7.28
N PHE A 4 -0.99 3.70 -7.05
CA PHE A 4 -0.36 2.38 -7.09
C PHE A 4 -0.84 1.64 -8.34
N PRO A 5 0.04 1.44 -9.35
CA PRO A 5 -0.33 0.60 -10.49
C PRO A 5 -0.34 -0.86 -10.07
N LEU A 6 -1.39 -1.57 -10.42
CA LEU A 6 -1.60 -2.97 -10.05
C LEU A 6 -1.73 -3.84 -11.29
N LYS A 7 -1.19 -5.05 -11.22
CA LYS A 7 -1.50 -6.10 -12.18
C LYS A 7 -2.98 -6.47 -12.05
N LYS A 8 -3.60 -6.91 -13.13
CA LYS A 8 -5.01 -7.26 -13.15
C LYS A 8 -5.42 -8.24 -12.04
N GLU A 9 -4.58 -9.24 -11.77
CA GLU A 9 -4.81 -10.23 -10.72
C GLU A 9 -5.04 -9.56 -9.37
N TRP A 10 -4.15 -8.66 -8.98
CA TRP A 10 -4.23 -7.97 -7.68
C TRP A 10 -5.34 -6.93 -7.66
N TYR A 11 -5.56 -6.24 -8.78
CA TYR A 11 -6.65 -5.29 -8.92
C TYR A 11 -8.00 -5.95 -8.65
N GLU A 12 -8.25 -7.10 -9.28
CA GLU A 12 -9.51 -7.84 -9.11
C GLU A 12 -9.67 -8.38 -7.69
N LYS A 13 -8.60 -8.85 -7.07
CA LYS A 13 -8.64 -9.35 -5.68
C LYS A 13 -8.94 -8.25 -4.67
N ILE A 14 -8.40 -7.06 -4.88
CA ILE A 14 -8.70 -5.91 -4.03
C ILE A 14 -10.14 -5.46 -4.24
N LYS A 15 -10.57 -5.38 -5.49
CA LYS A 15 -11.93 -5.00 -5.86
C LYS A 15 -12.98 -5.93 -5.23
N SER A 16 -12.72 -7.23 -5.21
CA SER A 16 -13.64 -8.23 -4.63
C SER A 16 -13.63 -8.27 -3.09
N GLY A 17 -12.66 -7.63 -2.46
CA GLY A 17 -12.47 -7.69 -1.01
C GLY A 17 -11.64 -8.89 -0.54
N GLU A 18 -11.20 -9.75 -1.45
CA GLU A 18 -10.35 -10.90 -1.11
C GLU A 18 -8.99 -10.46 -0.58
N LYS A 19 -8.45 -9.35 -1.13
CA LYS A 19 -7.18 -8.77 -0.72
C LYS A 19 -7.42 -7.38 -0.12
N THR A 20 -6.98 -7.16 1.11
CA THR A 20 -7.17 -5.91 1.84
C THR A 20 -5.87 -5.19 2.17
N VAL A 21 -4.73 -5.77 1.82
CA VAL A 21 -3.41 -5.23 2.10
C VAL A 21 -2.59 -5.21 0.82
N GLU A 22 -2.02 -4.06 0.47
CA GLU A 22 -1.09 -3.94 -0.65
C GLU A 22 0.33 -3.92 -0.10
N TYR A 23 1.24 -4.62 -0.79
CA TYR A 23 2.63 -4.73 -0.35
C TYR A 23 3.56 -4.04 -1.33
N ARG A 24 4.55 -3.32 -0.81
CA ARG A 24 5.60 -2.68 -1.61
C ARG A 24 6.95 -2.88 -0.94
N GLU A 25 7.99 -3.08 -1.73
CA GLU A 25 9.34 -3.24 -1.18
C GLU A 25 9.85 -1.93 -0.56
N LEU A 26 10.73 -2.04 0.44
CA LEU A 26 11.46 -0.90 0.98
C LEU A 26 12.57 -0.50 0.01
N LYS A 27 12.18 0.10 -1.09
CA LYS A 27 13.09 0.64 -2.11
C LYS A 27 13.03 2.17 -2.09
N PRO A 28 14.11 2.87 -2.50
CA PRO A 28 14.10 4.34 -2.54
C PRO A 28 12.88 4.92 -3.24
N TYR A 29 12.42 4.30 -4.31
CA TYR A 29 11.22 4.72 -5.03
C TYR A 29 9.99 4.80 -4.11
N TRP A 30 9.68 3.71 -3.40
CA TRP A 30 8.49 3.66 -2.54
C TRP A 30 8.72 4.33 -1.19
N SER A 31 9.91 4.17 -0.61
CA SER A 31 10.23 4.80 0.67
C SER A 31 10.14 6.32 0.59
N SER A 32 10.63 6.91 -0.49
CA SER A 32 10.53 8.35 -0.72
C SER A 32 9.08 8.80 -0.88
N ARG A 33 8.29 8.11 -1.69
CA ARG A 33 6.90 8.47 -1.94
C ARG A 33 6.00 8.30 -0.72
N LEU A 34 6.13 7.16 -0.04
CA LEU A 34 5.31 6.88 1.13
C LEU A 34 5.66 7.80 2.29
N SER A 35 6.96 8.03 2.54
CA SER A 35 7.37 8.90 3.64
C SER A 35 6.91 10.34 3.43
N LYS A 36 6.89 10.82 2.20
CA LYS A 36 6.41 12.15 1.87
C LYS A 36 4.89 12.26 2.02
N GLU A 37 4.15 11.29 1.47
CA GLU A 37 2.69 11.31 1.50
C GLU A 37 2.13 11.13 2.90
N PHE A 38 2.71 10.21 3.67
CA PHE A 38 2.22 9.86 5.01
C PHE A 38 3.03 10.50 6.13
N GLU A 39 3.96 11.39 5.79
CA GLU A 39 4.71 12.22 6.73
C GLU A 39 5.46 11.43 7.81
N PHE A 40 6.29 10.49 7.39
CA PHE A 40 7.18 9.77 8.31
C PHE A 40 8.63 9.84 7.84
N ASN A 41 9.54 9.56 8.78
CA ASN A 41 10.97 9.47 8.47
C ASN A 41 11.28 8.05 7.96
N GLN A 42 11.64 7.92 6.68
CA GLN A 42 11.90 6.62 6.06
C GLN A 42 13.08 5.87 6.69
N TYR A 43 13.99 6.57 7.35
CA TYR A 43 15.15 5.95 8.01
C TYR A 43 14.84 5.47 9.43
N ALA A 44 13.79 6.00 10.03
CA ALA A 44 13.31 5.57 11.34
C ALA A 44 12.22 4.51 11.24
N PHE A 45 11.39 4.58 10.18
CA PHE A 45 10.29 3.64 9.93
C PHE A 45 10.71 2.63 8.86
N CYS A 46 11.48 1.62 9.27
CA CYS A 46 12.07 0.66 8.32
C CYS A 46 12.33 -0.72 8.92
N ASN A 47 11.97 -0.97 10.17
CA ASN A 47 12.21 -2.24 10.82
C ASN A 47 10.94 -3.10 10.90
N ILE A 48 11.09 -4.41 10.73
CA ILE A 48 9.97 -5.34 10.90
C ILE A 48 9.36 -5.12 12.29
N GLY A 49 8.04 -4.94 12.31
CA GLY A 49 7.29 -4.65 13.53
C GLY A 49 6.92 -3.18 13.70
N ASP A 50 7.53 -2.28 12.93
CA ASP A 50 7.15 -0.87 12.96
C ASP A 50 5.74 -0.69 12.42
N ILE A 51 4.94 0.12 13.11
CA ILE A 51 3.54 0.39 12.75
C ILE A 51 3.29 1.89 12.72
N LEU A 52 2.72 2.35 11.63
CA LEU A 52 2.24 3.72 11.47
C LEU A 52 0.72 3.68 11.35
N GLU A 53 0.05 4.09 12.40
CA GLU A 53 -1.41 4.14 12.42
C GLU A 53 -1.92 5.54 12.11
N MET A 54 -2.91 5.64 11.23
CA MET A 54 -3.57 6.89 10.89
C MET A 54 -4.78 7.06 11.79
N VAL A 55 -4.54 7.46 13.03
CA VAL A 55 -5.56 7.48 14.09
C VAL A 55 -6.65 8.52 13.84
N THR A 56 -6.28 9.65 13.25
CA THR A 56 -7.18 10.79 13.11
C THR A 56 -7.72 10.96 11.69
N TYR A 57 -6.93 10.58 10.69
CA TYR A 57 -7.29 10.76 9.28
C TYR A 57 -6.93 9.51 8.49
N TRP A 58 -7.83 9.10 7.62
CA TRP A 58 -7.57 8.06 6.65
C TRP A 58 -7.14 8.74 5.35
N TYR A 59 -6.02 8.28 4.78
CA TYR A 59 -5.44 8.90 3.60
C TYR A 59 -5.98 8.24 2.33
N PRO A 60 -6.53 9.05 1.39
CA PRO A 60 -7.00 8.51 0.12
C PRO A 60 -5.84 8.21 -0.82
N ILE A 61 -5.95 7.10 -1.54
CA ILE A 61 -5.03 6.69 -2.59
C ILE A 61 -5.79 6.20 -3.81
N LYS A 62 -5.08 6.09 -4.94
CA LYS A 62 -5.62 5.47 -6.15
C LYS A 62 -4.91 4.15 -6.43
N LEU A 63 -5.71 3.15 -6.79
CA LEU A 63 -5.24 1.84 -7.19
C LEU A 63 -5.60 1.69 -8.66
N ARG A 64 -4.61 1.75 -9.54
CA ARG A 64 -4.85 1.77 -10.99
C ARG A 64 -4.65 0.40 -11.60
N LEU A 65 -5.51 0.03 -12.55
CA LEU A 65 -5.32 -1.20 -13.32
C LEU A 65 -4.20 -0.97 -14.35
N GLY A 66 -2.98 -1.37 -13.98
CA GLY A 66 -1.79 -1.14 -14.80
C GLY A 66 -1.60 0.35 -15.09
N TYR A 67 -1.44 0.66 -16.36
CA TYR A 67 -1.32 2.05 -16.83
C TYR A 67 -2.56 2.49 -17.63
N THR A 68 -3.69 1.86 -17.37
CA THR A 68 -4.98 2.22 -17.96
C THR A 68 -5.62 3.39 -17.19
N LYS A 69 -6.76 3.86 -17.69
CA LYS A 69 -7.54 4.90 -16.99
C LYS A 69 -8.47 4.33 -15.94
N LYS A 70 -8.55 3.00 -15.84
CA LYS A 70 -9.43 2.32 -14.88
C LYS A 70 -8.76 2.28 -13.51
N TYR A 71 -9.47 2.72 -12.48
CA TYR A 71 -8.89 2.76 -11.14
C TYR A 71 -9.95 2.61 -10.03
N MET A 72 -9.46 2.28 -8.85
CA MET A 72 -10.22 2.30 -7.61
C MET A 72 -9.68 3.40 -6.70
N GLU A 73 -10.53 3.92 -5.84
CA GLU A 73 -10.11 4.74 -4.71
C GLU A 73 -10.19 3.88 -3.45
N ALA A 74 -9.25 4.11 -2.55
CA ALA A 74 -9.20 3.43 -1.27
C ALA A 74 -8.65 4.38 -0.21
N LEU A 75 -8.89 4.05 1.06
CA LEU A 75 -8.33 4.76 2.20
C LEU A 75 -7.25 3.89 2.83
N VAL A 76 -6.14 4.50 3.22
CA VAL A 76 -5.07 3.83 3.98
C VAL A 76 -5.25 4.20 5.44
N ASN A 77 -5.43 3.19 6.29
CA ASN A 77 -5.60 3.41 7.72
C ASN A 77 -4.42 2.93 8.57
N LYS A 78 -3.52 2.17 7.98
CA LYS A 78 -2.33 1.68 8.69
C LYS A 78 -1.26 1.25 7.68
N ILE A 79 0.00 1.51 8.00
CA ILE A 79 1.15 0.97 7.28
C ILE A 79 2.01 0.25 8.30
N GLU A 80 2.40 -0.98 8.00
CA GLU A 80 3.30 -1.77 8.84
C GLU A 80 4.51 -2.18 8.04
N ILE A 81 5.61 -2.44 8.74
CA ILE A 81 6.77 -3.10 8.15
C ILE A 81 6.71 -4.56 8.58
N VAL A 82 6.60 -5.45 7.60
CA VAL A 82 6.52 -6.89 7.84
C VAL A 82 7.57 -7.62 7.01
N ASN A 83 7.84 -8.90 7.34
CA ASN A 83 8.69 -9.72 6.48
C ASN A 83 7.87 -10.12 5.23
N GLY A 84 8.42 -9.88 4.06
CA GLY A 84 7.74 -10.15 2.79
C GLY A 84 7.66 -11.61 2.38
N LYS A 85 8.24 -12.53 3.15
CA LYS A 85 8.33 -13.96 2.81
C LYS A 85 6.97 -14.61 2.53
N ASN A 86 5.96 -14.29 3.35
CA ASN A 86 4.63 -14.85 3.25
C ASN A 86 3.62 -13.86 2.66
N THR A 87 4.08 -12.90 1.89
CA THR A 87 3.25 -11.91 1.20
C THR A 87 3.23 -12.18 -0.30
N ASP A 88 2.47 -11.38 -1.04
CA ASP A 88 2.42 -11.46 -2.51
C ASP A 88 3.80 -11.28 -3.15
N LEU A 89 4.70 -10.57 -2.49
CA LEU A 89 6.04 -10.30 -3.01
C LEU A 89 6.97 -11.50 -2.86
N ALA A 90 6.69 -12.39 -1.90
CA ALA A 90 7.45 -13.61 -1.64
C ALA A 90 8.96 -13.38 -1.52
N ILE A 91 9.37 -12.33 -0.82
CA ILE A 91 10.77 -11.99 -0.59
C ILE A 91 11.06 -11.97 0.90
N ASP A 92 12.17 -12.59 1.30
CA ASP A 92 12.56 -12.70 2.71
C ASP A 92 13.33 -11.45 3.15
N LYS A 93 12.63 -10.34 3.24
CA LYS A 93 13.13 -9.05 3.75
C LYS A 93 11.98 -8.12 4.08
N PRO A 94 12.24 -6.99 4.79
CA PRO A 94 11.19 -6.06 5.18
C PRO A 94 10.45 -5.47 3.96
N VAL A 95 9.13 -5.39 4.07
CA VAL A 95 8.27 -4.76 3.05
C VAL A 95 7.23 -3.90 3.74
N TYR A 96 6.68 -2.93 3.02
CA TYR A 96 5.53 -2.16 3.47
C TYR A 96 4.27 -2.99 3.30
N ALA A 97 3.47 -3.09 4.35
CA ALA A 97 2.10 -3.63 4.31
C ALA A 97 1.15 -2.46 4.49
N ILE A 98 0.46 -2.11 3.41
CA ILE A 98 -0.43 -0.94 3.34
C ILE A 98 -1.86 -1.42 3.47
N HIS A 99 -2.49 -1.14 4.60
CA HIS A 99 -3.84 -1.61 4.91
C HIS A 99 -4.89 -0.70 4.28
N LEU A 100 -5.78 -1.29 3.49
CA LEU A 100 -6.79 -0.61 2.69
C LEU A 100 -8.18 -0.73 3.31
N ALA A 101 -8.97 0.33 3.16
CA ALA A 101 -10.36 0.37 3.58
C ALA A 101 -11.18 1.14 2.55
N ASP A 102 -12.49 0.93 2.56
CA ASP A 102 -13.45 1.65 1.71
C ASP A 102 -13.04 1.68 0.23
N VAL A 103 -12.70 0.52 -0.30
CA VAL A 103 -12.30 0.37 -1.69
C VAL A 103 -13.51 0.52 -2.60
N LYS A 104 -13.41 1.43 -3.58
CA LYS A 104 -14.48 1.69 -4.56
C LYS A 104 -13.90 1.87 -5.94
N GLU A 105 -14.42 1.13 -6.91
CA GLU A 105 -14.06 1.36 -8.30
C GLU A 105 -14.73 2.64 -8.80
N VAL A 106 -13.98 3.51 -9.44
CA VAL A 106 -14.47 4.76 -10.00
C VAL A 106 -14.89 4.53 -11.44
N LYS A 107 -16.12 4.92 -11.74
CA LYS A 107 -16.68 4.77 -13.08
C LYS A 107 -16.61 6.08 -13.85
#